data_b23862c26a0dd710eba28bf82c9b5629
#
_entry.id   b23862c26a0dd710eba28bf82c9b5629
#
_cell.length_a   1.000
_cell.length_b   1.000
_cell.length_c   1.000
_cell.angle_alpha   90.00
_cell.angle_beta   90.00
_cell.angle_gamma   90.00
#
_symmetry.space_group_name_H-M   'P 1'
#
loop_
_entity.id
_entity.type
_entity.pdbx_description
1 polymer ?
#
loop_
_entity_poly.entity_id
_entity_poly.type
_entity_poly.pdbx_seq_one_letter_code
_entity_poly.pdbx_strand_id
1 'polypeptide(L)'
;MLIQCTKKLFDELKITPGEAGDEGNPLLEWHANFLKFGREKFFVLVNDKNRYAIVLYGLKAKDKKNIDTLIKNAIRQVFEAESIKEEVIETYLQATSTMMYAKTKDRKLVARLNKACEAVHFGEDLWDPGSIVQIEMSKWISSMLVGDGKSNYFTPNEQLYKDLEEFSEQPVFHTEALVLKIRLELEQYNVWRRITVPAGITFPKLHQVLQTAFSWQNSHLHDFEIFEKNEDGTGWQDRPSLNLVCNEESFAYQSAIPMKMETNEKLKDFIEAKVVYNYDFGDGWKHTIEVEEAIDDYTSNVSTCNDGEGNAPPEDVGGEMGYEIFLSIINNPSHEDYYQTKDWGEMQGYEEFDIREVNWKLRKL
;
A
#
# COMPACT_ATOMS: atom_id res chain seq x y z
N MET A 1 5.40 12.58 -25.84
CA MET A 1 5.61 13.01 -24.43
C MET A 1 6.45 14.29 -24.42
N LEU A 2 6.04 15.28 -23.65
CA LEU A 2 6.82 16.50 -23.41
C LEU A 2 7.46 16.45 -22.03
N ILE A 3 8.80 16.60 -21.95
CA ILE A 3 9.53 16.69 -20.69
C ILE A 3 10.05 18.12 -20.51
N GLN A 4 9.49 18.85 -19.57
CA GLN A 4 9.88 20.22 -19.24
C GLN A 4 10.96 20.21 -18.17
N CYS A 5 12.20 20.45 -18.59
CA CYS A 5 13.39 20.30 -17.76
C CYS A 5 13.85 21.62 -17.13
N THR A 6 14.30 21.55 -15.87
CA THR A 6 15.04 22.66 -15.25
C THR A 6 16.40 22.86 -15.93
N LYS A 7 16.97 24.05 -15.80
CA LYS A 7 18.31 24.33 -16.32
C LYS A 7 19.36 23.34 -15.84
N LYS A 8 19.31 22.98 -14.54
CA LYS A 8 20.25 22.00 -13.93
C LYS A 8 20.19 20.65 -14.64
N LEU A 9 18.97 20.20 -15.01
CA LEU A 9 18.80 18.92 -15.69
C LEU A 9 19.29 18.98 -17.15
N PHE A 10 19.07 20.06 -17.87
CA PHE A 10 19.65 20.24 -19.21
C PHE A 10 21.17 20.19 -19.20
N ASP A 11 21.79 20.90 -18.23
CA ASP A 11 23.24 20.91 -18.07
C ASP A 11 23.80 19.50 -17.76
N GLU A 12 23.09 18.71 -16.94
CA GLU A 12 23.48 17.34 -16.59
C GLU A 12 23.29 16.34 -17.72
N LEU A 13 22.18 16.45 -18.49
CA LEU A 13 21.87 15.56 -19.62
C LEU A 13 22.62 15.95 -20.89
N LYS A 14 23.07 17.20 -21.02
CA LYS A 14 23.74 17.75 -22.21
C LYS A 14 22.85 17.69 -23.45
N ILE A 15 21.58 17.93 -23.30
CA ILE A 15 20.60 18.02 -24.40
C ILE A 15 20.22 19.48 -24.68
N THR A 16 19.83 19.75 -25.92
CA THR A 16 19.37 21.08 -26.32
C THR A 16 17.86 21.20 -26.16
N PRO A 17 17.34 22.24 -25.51
CA PRO A 17 15.90 22.46 -25.44
C PRO A 17 15.30 22.67 -26.81
N GLY A 18 14.20 21.97 -27.12
CA GLY A 18 13.31 22.26 -28.24
C GLY A 18 12.26 23.31 -27.87
N GLU A 19 11.45 23.69 -28.83
CA GLU A 19 10.27 24.51 -28.61
C GLU A 19 9.12 23.60 -28.16
N ALA A 20 8.49 23.92 -27.05
CA ALA A 20 7.26 23.25 -26.64
C ALA A 20 6.10 23.80 -27.46
N GLY A 21 5.27 22.95 -28.04
CA GLY A 21 3.97 23.35 -28.59
C GLY A 21 3.07 23.95 -27.51
N ASP A 22 2.08 24.74 -27.91
CA ASP A 22 1.26 25.48 -26.93
C ASP A 22 0.05 24.69 -26.38
N GLU A 23 -0.31 23.54 -26.98
CA GLU A 23 -1.45 22.72 -26.55
C GLU A 23 -1.10 21.23 -26.59
N GLY A 24 -0.79 20.67 -25.40
CA GLY A 24 -0.58 19.25 -25.19
C GLY A 24 -1.59 18.65 -24.21
N ASN A 25 -1.68 17.33 -24.16
CA ASN A 25 -2.41 16.64 -23.11
C ASN A 25 -1.55 16.64 -21.83
N PRO A 26 -1.96 17.29 -20.73
CA PRO A 26 -1.16 17.38 -19.50
C PRO A 26 -0.83 16.01 -18.88
N LEU A 27 -1.60 14.95 -19.20
CA LEU A 27 -1.29 13.59 -18.78
C LEU A 27 0.00 13.06 -19.45
N LEU A 28 0.31 13.53 -20.66
CA LEU A 28 1.50 13.17 -21.45
C LEU A 28 2.65 14.17 -21.28
N GLU A 29 2.51 15.10 -20.32
CA GLU A 29 3.51 16.12 -20.01
C GLU A 29 4.07 15.95 -18.61
N TRP A 30 5.37 16.15 -18.47
CA TRP A 30 6.11 15.98 -17.22
C TRP A 30 7.08 17.12 -16.99
N HIS A 31 7.18 17.58 -15.76
CA HIS A 31 8.28 18.42 -15.31
C HIS A 31 9.38 17.58 -14.70
N ALA A 32 10.64 17.90 -15.00
CA ALA A 32 11.77 17.13 -14.54
C ALA A 32 12.90 17.99 -13.95
N ASN A 33 13.51 17.51 -12.88
CA ASN A 33 14.62 18.16 -12.19
C ASN A 33 15.73 17.16 -11.85
N PHE A 34 16.90 17.69 -11.59
CA PHE A 34 18.08 16.98 -11.13
C PHE A 34 18.41 17.40 -9.70
N LEU A 35 18.58 16.40 -8.82
CA LEU A 35 18.98 16.59 -7.43
C LEU A 35 20.35 15.98 -7.17
N LYS A 36 21.07 16.55 -6.22
CA LYS A 36 22.35 16.03 -5.76
C LYS A 36 22.39 16.05 -4.23
N PHE A 37 22.59 14.86 -3.63
CA PHE A 37 22.83 14.67 -2.21
C PHE A 37 24.26 14.17 -2.00
N GLY A 38 25.14 15.01 -1.52
CA GLY A 38 26.53 14.65 -1.44
C GLY A 38 27.09 14.24 -2.80
N ARG A 39 27.37 12.95 -2.99
CA ARG A 39 27.83 12.36 -4.25
C ARG A 39 26.69 11.75 -5.07
N GLU A 40 25.54 11.54 -4.47
CA GLU A 40 24.41 10.84 -5.06
C GLU A 40 23.59 11.76 -5.98
N LYS A 41 23.07 11.19 -7.06
CA LYS A 41 22.37 11.92 -8.12
C LYS A 41 21.02 11.31 -8.40
N PHE A 42 19.96 12.10 -8.24
CA PHE A 42 18.59 11.71 -8.52
C PHE A 42 17.99 12.57 -9.64
N PHE A 43 17.12 11.95 -10.43
CA PHE A 43 16.29 12.61 -11.41
C PHE A 43 14.84 12.39 -11.01
N VAL A 44 14.10 13.47 -10.87
CA VAL A 44 12.70 13.43 -10.46
C VAL A 44 11.85 13.96 -11.59
N LEU A 45 10.88 13.15 -12.02
CA LEU A 45 9.85 13.54 -12.97
C LEU A 45 8.52 13.66 -12.23
N VAL A 46 7.74 14.67 -12.52
CA VAL A 46 6.40 14.88 -11.93
C VAL A 46 5.42 15.13 -13.08
N ASN A 47 4.35 14.35 -13.14
CA ASN A 47 3.32 14.49 -14.16
C ASN A 47 2.53 15.79 -13.96
N ASP A 48 2.25 16.51 -15.04
CA ASP A 48 1.63 17.84 -14.99
C ASP A 48 0.15 17.78 -14.59
N LYS A 49 -0.58 16.70 -14.96
CA LYS A 49 -2.01 16.53 -14.66
C LYS A 49 -2.21 16.10 -13.20
N ASN A 50 -1.67 14.95 -12.80
CA ASN A 50 -1.93 14.27 -11.52
C ASN A 50 -0.83 14.41 -10.47
N ARG A 51 0.33 14.94 -10.80
CA ARG A 51 1.52 15.07 -9.94
C ARG A 51 2.18 13.75 -9.55
N TYR A 52 1.86 12.65 -10.22
CA TYR A 52 2.55 11.39 -10.00
C TYR A 52 4.05 11.58 -10.21
N ALA A 53 4.87 11.06 -9.30
CA ALA A 53 6.31 11.25 -9.32
C ALA A 53 7.03 9.95 -9.71
N ILE A 54 8.07 10.08 -10.55
CA ILE A 54 8.99 8.99 -10.86
C ILE A 54 10.40 9.45 -10.50
N VAL A 55 11.10 8.61 -9.76
CA VAL A 55 12.46 8.89 -9.30
C VAL A 55 13.45 7.92 -9.94
N LEU A 56 14.52 8.48 -10.53
CA LEU A 56 15.63 7.72 -11.09
C LEU A 56 16.89 8.05 -10.32
N TYR A 57 17.77 7.05 -10.14
CA TYR A 57 19.01 7.18 -9.40
C TYR A 57 20.22 6.78 -10.23
N GLY A 58 21.36 7.44 -10.00
CA GLY A 58 22.68 6.99 -10.39
C GLY A 58 22.95 6.90 -11.89
N LEU A 59 22.27 7.72 -12.74
CA LEU A 59 22.39 7.68 -14.20
C LEU A 59 23.85 7.85 -14.67
N LYS A 60 24.33 6.86 -15.40
CA LYS A 60 25.66 6.87 -16.03
C LYS A 60 25.61 7.52 -17.42
N ALA A 61 26.78 7.78 -18.02
CA ALA A 61 26.86 8.42 -19.34
C ALA A 61 26.11 7.63 -20.44
N LYS A 62 26.10 6.30 -20.37
CA LYS A 62 25.36 5.44 -21.31
C LYS A 62 23.84 5.61 -21.19
N ASP A 63 23.35 5.78 -19.96
CA ASP A 63 21.92 5.91 -19.67
C ASP A 63 21.40 7.25 -20.16
N LYS A 64 22.19 8.32 -20.01
CA LYS A 64 21.87 9.65 -20.53
C LYS A 64 21.78 9.72 -22.05
N LYS A 65 22.55 8.88 -22.77
CA LYS A 65 22.46 8.78 -24.24
C LYS A 65 21.15 8.13 -24.71
N ASN A 66 20.54 7.31 -23.86
CA ASN A 66 19.31 6.58 -24.13
C ASN A 66 18.19 7.03 -23.18
N ILE A 67 18.16 8.31 -22.82
CA ILE A 67 17.27 8.85 -21.79
C ILE A 67 15.80 8.63 -22.13
N ASP A 68 15.40 8.70 -23.41
CA ASP A 68 14.03 8.47 -23.87
C ASP A 68 13.56 7.05 -23.52
N THR A 69 14.37 6.06 -23.87
CA THR A 69 14.09 4.66 -23.57
C THR A 69 14.05 4.41 -22.06
N LEU A 70 14.97 5.04 -21.32
CA LEU A 70 15.03 4.90 -19.87
C LEU A 70 13.77 5.45 -19.19
N ILE A 71 13.31 6.65 -19.59
CA ILE A 71 12.10 7.26 -19.01
C ILE A 71 10.88 6.39 -19.32
N LYS A 72 10.72 5.90 -20.56
CA LYS A 72 9.62 5.00 -20.93
C LYS A 72 9.64 3.71 -20.12
N ASN A 73 10.82 3.09 -19.95
CA ASN A 73 10.97 1.91 -19.13
C ASN A 73 10.68 2.19 -17.65
N ALA A 74 11.05 3.34 -17.13
CA ALA A 74 10.76 3.73 -15.76
C ALA A 74 9.25 3.90 -15.54
N ILE A 75 8.56 4.56 -16.47
CA ILE A 75 7.09 4.68 -16.44
C ILE A 75 6.46 3.29 -16.44
N ARG A 76 6.88 2.39 -17.34
CA ARG A 76 6.40 1.01 -17.38
C ARG A 76 6.58 0.31 -16.03
N GLN A 77 7.81 0.24 -15.52
CA GLN A 77 8.12 -0.48 -14.28
C GLN A 77 7.33 0.05 -13.09
N VAL A 78 7.18 1.37 -12.99
CA VAL A 78 6.42 1.97 -11.89
C VAL A 78 4.92 1.71 -12.06
N PHE A 79 4.37 1.77 -13.26
CA PHE A 79 2.97 1.46 -13.53
C PHE A 79 2.64 -0.03 -13.32
N GLU A 80 3.54 -0.93 -13.72
CA GLU A 80 3.45 -2.36 -13.40
C GLU A 80 3.44 -2.60 -11.88
N ALA A 81 4.31 -1.90 -11.15
CA ALA A 81 4.38 -1.99 -9.68
C ALA A 81 3.14 -1.40 -8.98
N GLU A 82 2.41 -0.49 -9.63
CA GLU A 82 1.08 -0.01 -9.20
C GLU A 82 -0.04 -0.98 -9.59
N SER A 83 0.28 -2.14 -10.19
CA SER A 83 -0.68 -3.13 -10.69
C SER A 83 -1.61 -2.62 -11.81
N ILE A 84 -1.17 -1.61 -12.58
CA ILE A 84 -1.89 -1.10 -13.74
C ILE A 84 -1.83 -2.14 -14.88
N LYS A 85 -2.96 -2.39 -15.55
CA LYS A 85 -3.07 -3.29 -16.70
C LYS A 85 -2.06 -2.99 -17.79
N GLU A 86 -1.49 -4.05 -18.38
CA GLU A 86 -0.54 -3.93 -19.48
C GLU A 86 -1.13 -3.15 -20.68
N GLU A 87 -2.41 -3.37 -21.02
CA GLU A 87 -3.10 -2.70 -22.11
C GLU A 87 -3.20 -1.18 -21.87
N VAL A 88 -3.40 -0.75 -20.61
CA VAL A 88 -3.42 0.66 -20.22
C VAL A 88 -2.02 1.27 -20.32
N ILE A 89 -1.01 0.54 -19.84
CA ILE A 89 0.41 0.93 -19.94
C ILE A 89 0.80 1.11 -21.42
N GLU A 90 0.48 0.14 -22.27
CA GLU A 90 0.79 0.19 -23.70
C GLU A 90 0.07 1.34 -24.39
N THR A 91 -1.22 1.57 -24.10
CA THR A 91 -1.99 2.70 -24.64
C THR A 91 -1.31 4.03 -24.30
N TYR A 92 -0.88 4.20 -23.03
CA TYR A 92 -0.16 5.38 -22.57
C TYR A 92 1.20 5.54 -23.28
N LEU A 93 2.01 4.47 -23.35
CA LEU A 93 3.34 4.50 -23.94
C LEU A 93 3.32 4.71 -25.46
N GLN A 94 2.32 4.17 -26.17
CA GLN A 94 2.12 4.40 -27.61
C GLN A 94 1.78 5.86 -27.90
N ALA A 95 0.93 6.48 -27.11
CA ALA A 95 0.64 7.91 -27.19
C ALA A 95 1.87 8.79 -26.95
N THR A 96 2.92 8.24 -26.31
CA THR A 96 4.18 8.92 -26.02
C THR A 96 5.33 8.52 -26.95
N SER A 97 5.03 8.11 -28.18
CA SER A 97 6.01 7.59 -29.16
C SER A 97 7.20 8.53 -29.39
N THR A 98 6.95 9.84 -29.49
CA THR A 98 7.97 10.88 -29.67
C THR A 98 8.18 11.64 -28.37
N MET A 99 9.44 11.79 -27.94
CA MET A 99 9.81 12.60 -26.77
C MET A 99 10.37 13.95 -27.19
N MET A 100 9.91 15.00 -26.52
CA MET A 100 10.39 16.36 -26.70
C MET A 100 10.86 16.92 -25.36
N TYR A 101 11.92 17.70 -25.39
CA TYR A 101 12.50 18.33 -24.21
C TYR A 101 12.41 19.85 -24.34
N ALA A 102 11.75 20.50 -23.37
CA ALA A 102 11.59 21.95 -23.36
C ALA A 102 11.97 22.55 -22.00
N LYS A 103 12.15 23.85 -21.95
CA LYS A 103 12.36 24.58 -20.68
C LYS A 103 11.04 24.65 -19.91
N THR A 104 11.13 24.59 -18.57
CA THR A 104 9.99 24.85 -17.69
C THR A 104 9.43 26.25 -17.92
N LYS A 105 8.12 26.38 -18.08
CA LYS A 105 7.42 27.67 -18.31
C LYS A 105 6.50 28.04 -17.14
N ASP A 106 5.87 27.06 -16.46
CA ASP A 106 4.87 27.28 -15.41
C ASP A 106 5.49 27.22 -14.02
N ARG A 107 5.38 28.32 -13.27
CA ARG A 107 5.92 28.41 -11.90
C ARG A 107 5.18 27.50 -10.91
N LYS A 108 3.88 27.21 -11.15
CA LYS A 108 3.11 26.31 -10.27
C LYS A 108 3.59 24.87 -10.43
N LEU A 109 3.81 24.44 -11.68
CA LEU A 109 4.30 23.11 -11.99
C LEU A 109 5.74 22.93 -11.48
N VAL A 110 6.59 23.94 -11.59
CA VAL A 110 7.93 23.95 -10.98
C VAL A 110 7.84 23.86 -9.44
N ALA A 111 6.89 24.54 -8.80
CA ALA A 111 6.71 24.44 -7.35
C ALA A 111 6.27 23.01 -6.94
N ARG A 112 5.40 22.35 -7.71
CA ARG A 112 5.01 20.95 -7.49
C ARG A 112 6.21 20.01 -7.63
N LEU A 113 6.99 20.18 -8.69
CA LEU A 113 8.24 19.43 -8.90
C LEU A 113 9.20 19.62 -7.73
N ASN A 114 9.40 20.83 -7.22
CA ASN A 114 10.28 21.08 -6.07
C ASN A 114 9.80 20.38 -4.80
N LYS A 115 8.49 20.31 -4.55
CA LYS A 115 7.94 19.54 -3.41
C LYS A 115 8.21 18.04 -3.52
N ALA A 116 8.06 17.46 -4.70
CA ALA A 116 8.44 16.06 -4.92
C ALA A 116 9.95 15.85 -4.73
N CYS A 117 10.76 16.81 -5.19
CA CYS A 117 12.20 16.82 -4.94
C CYS A 117 12.57 16.89 -3.45
N GLU A 118 11.84 17.68 -2.66
CA GLU A 118 11.99 17.73 -1.20
C GLU A 118 11.61 16.39 -0.56
N ALA A 119 10.54 15.73 -1.02
CA ALA A 119 10.11 14.44 -0.51
C ALA A 119 11.18 13.34 -0.67
N VAL A 120 11.97 13.36 -1.75
CA VAL A 120 13.08 12.41 -1.94
C VAL A 120 14.07 12.43 -0.75
N HIS A 121 14.27 13.57 -0.08
CA HIS A 121 15.12 13.67 1.10
C HIS A 121 14.58 12.91 2.32
N PHE A 122 13.26 12.77 2.42
CA PHE A 122 12.63 12.09 3.55
C PHE A 122 12.45 10.58 3.30
N GLY A 123 12.68 10.11 2.08
CA GLY A 123 12.54 8.71 1.67
C GLY A 123 13.87 7.94 1.65
N GLU A 124 14.87 8.31 2.45
CA GLU A 124 16.20 7.66 2.44
C GLU A 124 16.12 6.15 2.68
N ASP A 125 15.22 5.70 3.53
CA ASP A 125 15.00 4.27 3.85
C ASP A 125 14.41 3.48 2.67
N LEU A 126 13.82 4.16 1.67
CA LEU A 126 13.24 3.57 0.47
C LEU A 126 14.21 3.56 -0.71
N TRP A 127 15.42 4.07 -0.51
CA TRP A 127 16.39 4.14 -1.57
C TRP A 127 17.04 2.80 -1.84
N ASP A 128 16.93 2.33 -3.09
CA ASP A 128 17.62 1.15 -3.60
C ASP A 128 18.83 1.56 -4.47
N PRO A 129 20.07 1.51 -3.94
CA PRO A 129 21.26 1.85 -4.71
C PRO A 129 21.59 0.84 -5.83
N GLY A 130 20.94 -0.33 -5.84
CA GLY A 130 21.08 -1.37 -6.87
C GLY A 130 20.22 -1.12 -8.11
N SER A 131 19.21 -0.25 -8.01
CA SER A 131 18.26 0.03 -9.09
C SER A 131 18.36 1.46 -9.61
N ILE A 132 18.20 1.64 -10.94
CA ILE A 132 18.07 2.97 -11.54
C ILE A 132 16.67 3.54 -11.27
N VAL A 133 15.62 2.72 -11.41
CA VAL A 133 14.24 3.13 -11.17
C VAL A 133 13.93 2.89 -9.71
N GLN A 134 13.63 3.95 -8.98
CA GLN A 134 13.33 3.93 -7.56
C GLN A 134 11.82 3.72 -7.35
N ILE A 135 11.38 2.46 -7.50
CA ILE A 135 9.94 2.11 -7.52
C ILE A 135 9.26 2.49 -6.22
N GLU A 136 9.74 1.98 -5.08
CA GLU A 136 9.11 2.20 -3.77
C GLU A 136 9.09 3.68 -3.39
N MET A 137 10.18 4.41 -3.66
CA MET A 137 10.25 5.85 -3.45
C MET A 137 9.25 6.61 -4.34
N SER A 138 9.09 6.20 -5.61
CA SER A 138 8.14 6.81 -6.56
C SER A 138 6.70 6.62 -6.09
N LYS A 139 6.34 5.41 -5.67
CA LYS A 139 5.03 5.06 -5.12
C LYS A 139 4.76 5.83 -3.83
N TRP A 140 5.72 5.84 -2.91
CA TRP A 140 5.58 6.54 -1.63
C TRP A 140 5.36 8.06 -1.81
N ILE A 141 6.17 8.73 -2.65
CA ILE A 141 5.95 10.17 -2.95
C ILE A 141 4.57 10.40 -3.56
N SER A 142 4.13 9.49 -4.44
CA SER A 142 2.85 9.61 -5.14
C SER A 142 1.63 9.25 -4.27
N SER A 143 1.82 8.59 -3.13
CA SER A 143 0.79 8.32 -2.13
C SER A 143 0.59 9.47 -1.12
N MET A 144 1.48 10.47 -1.10
CA MET A 144 1.37 11.60 -0.19
C MET A 144 0.18 12.49 -0.55
N LEU A 145 -0.52 12.95 0.48
CA LEU A 145 -1.63 13.89 0.33
C LEU A 145 -1.14 15.25 -0.14
N VAL A 146 -1.67 15.73 -1.25
CA VAL A 146 -1.32 17.03 -1.84
C VAL A 146 -2.56 17.92 -2.01
N GLY A 147 -2.43 19.21 -1.70
CA GLY A 147 -3.51 20.17 -1.87
C GLY A 147 -3.59 20.74 -3.30
N ASP A 148 -4.80 20.98 -3.79
CA ASP A 148 -5.04 21.61 -5.12
C ASP A 148 -4.74 23.13 -5.13
N GLY A 149 -4.38 23.69 -3.97
CA GLY A 149 -4.17 25.13 -3.76
C GLY A 149 -5.44 25.90 -3.42
N LYS A 150 -6.56 25.19 -3.21
CA LYS A 150 -7.83 25.70 -2.69
C LYS A 150 -8.13 25.01 -1.35
N SER A 151 -9.14 24.17 -1.28
CA SER A 151 -9.52 23.46 -0.05
C SER A 151 -9.55 21.94 -0.21
N ASN A 152 -9.23 21.43 -1.40
CA ASN A 152 -9.29 20.00 -1.67
C ASN A 152 -7.89 19.36 -1.59
N TYR A 153 -7.88 18.13 -1.13
CA TYR A 153 -6.70 17.29 -1.08
C TYR A 153 -6.95 16.00 -1.85
N PHE A 154 -5.89 15.47 -2.45
CA PHE A 154 -5.91 14.20 -3.17
C PHE A 154 -4.53 13.54 -3.12
N THR A 155 -4.44 12.26 -3.45
CA THR A 155 -3.17 11.57 -3.63
C THR A 155 -2.84 11.46 -5.12
N PRO A 156 -1.61 11.75 -5.54
CA PRO A 156 -1.20 11.67 -6.94
C PRO A 156 -1.46 10.31 -7.62
N ASN A 157 -1.30 9.20 -6.90
CA ASN A 157 -1.55 7.86 -7.43
C ASN A 157 -3.05 7.63 -7.73
N GLU A 158 -3.96 7.94 -6.80
CA GLU A 158 -5.41 7.84 -7.06
C GLU A 158 -5.86 8.73 -8.23
N GLN A 159 -5.25 9.91 -8.36
CA GLN A 159 -5.55 10.79 -9.49
C GLN A 159 -4.98 10.24 -10.80
N LEU A 160 -3.78 9.62 -10.78
CA LEU A 160 -3.22 8.93 -11.94
C LEU A 160 -4.15 7.82 -12.43
N TYR A 161 -4.68 7.00 -11.54
CA TYR A 161 -5.58 5.90 -11.90
C TYR A 161 -6.84 6.42 -12.63
N LYS A 162 -7.48 7.45 -12.08
CA LYS A 162 -8.64 8.10 -12.72
C LYS A 162 -8.30 8.69 -14.10
N ASP A 163 -7.14 9.35 -14.18
CA ASP A 163 -6.69 9.97 -15.44
C ASP A 163 -6.36 8.92 -16.51
N LEU A 164 -5.82 7.76 -16.11
CA LEU A 164 -5.54 6.65 -17.03
C LEU A 164 -6.81 5.93 -17.46
N GLU A 165 -7.77 5.74 -16.55
CA GLU A 165 -9.08 5.16 -16.86
C GLU A 165 -9.83 6.03 -17.89
N GLU A 166 -9.87 7.35 -17.67
CA GLU A 166 -10.43 8.31 -18.63
C GLU A 166 -9.70 8.29 -19.98
N PHE A 167 -8.37 8.19 -19.96
CA PHE A 167 -7.53 8.24 -21.16
C PHE A 167 -7.61 6.96 -21.98
N SER A 168 -7.65 5.79 -21.34
CA SER A 168 -7.67 4.48 -22.01
C SER A 168 -9.09 3.97 -22.29
N GLU A 169 -10.12 4.62 -21.71
CA GLU A 169 -11.53 4.22 -21.79
C GLU A 169 -11.79 2.78 -21.29
N GLN A 170 -10.97 2.32 -20.32
CA GLN A 170 -11.08 0.98 -19.74
C GLN A 170 -10.60 0.98 -18.27
N PRO A 171 -11.05 0.02 -17.44
CA PRO A 171 -10.59 -0.11 -16.05
C PRO A 171 -9.06 -0.21 -16.00
N VAL A 172 -8.45 0.50 -15.05
CA VAL A 172 -6.99 0.57 -14.90
C VAL A 172 -6.42 -0.71 -14.31
N PHE A 173 -7.19 -1.38 -13.43
CA PHE A 173 -6.78 -2.59 -12.76
C PHE A 173 -7.51 -3.81 -13.29
N HIS A 174 -6.80 -4.93 -13.28
CA HIS A 174 -7.34 -6.27 -13.48
C HIS A 174 -6.50 -7.21 -12.64
N THR A 175 -6.95 -7.48 -11.44
CA THR A 175 -6.25 -8.35 -10.50
C THR A 175 -7.18 -9.45 -10.03
N GLU A 176 -6.63 -10.63 -9.78
CA GLU A 176 -7.34 -11.64 -9.00
C GLU A 176 -7.45 -11.14 -7.55
N ALA A 177 -8.60 -11.37 -6.93
CA ALA A 177 -8.80 -11.00 -5.54
C ALA A 177 -9.52 -12.11 -4.77
N LEU A 178 -9.41 -12.05 -3.45
CA LEU A 178 -10.07 -12.98 -2.54
C LEU A 178 -10.96 -12.18 -1.60
N VAL A 179 -12.19 -12.64 -1.43
CA VAL A 179 -13.09 -12.15 -0.40
C VAL A 179 -12.87 -13.00 0.85
N LEU A 180 -12.41 -12.36 1.91
CA LEU A 180 -12.09 -13.00 3.17
C LEU A 180 -13.17 -12.67 4.20
N LYS A 181 -13.64 -13.67 4.92
CA LYS A 181 -14.36 -13.49 6.18
C LYS A 181 -13.40 -13.73 7.33
N ILE A 182 -13.21 -12.73 8.14
CA ILE A 182 -12.28 -12.73 9.26
C ILE A 182 -13.08 -12.56 10.53
N ARG A 183 -13.03 -13.54 11.42
CA ARG A 183 -13.73 -13.53 12.70
C ARG A 183 -12.71 -13.53 13.83
N LEU A 184 -12.82 -12.58 14.73
CA LEU A 184 -12.16 -12.64 16.03
C LEU A 184 -12.92 -13.64 16.91
N GLU A 185 -12.22 -14.66 17.40
CA GLU A 185 -12.81 -15.73 18.20
C GLU A 185 -13.02 -15.24 19.64
N LEU A 186 -14.25 -14.83 19.93
CA LEU A 186 -14.72 -14.42 21.25
C LEU A 186 -15.96 -15.25 21.61
N GLU A 187 -16.10 -15.62 22.90
CA GLU A 187 -17.21 -16.46 23.34
C GLU A 187 -18.55 -15.71 23.32
N GLN A 188 -18.55 -14.43 23.73
CA GLN A 188 -19.77 -13.67 23.94
C GLN A 188 -20.00 -12.55 22.90
N TYR A 189 -19.00 -12.21 22.10
CA TYR A 189 -19.06 -11.08 21.20
C TYR A 189 -18.91 -11.53 19.75
N ASN A 190 -19.72 -10.95 18.87
CA ASN A 190 -19.63 -11.21 17.43
C ASN A 190 -18.82 -10.08 16.77
N VAL A 191 -17.53 -10.28 16.59
CA VAL A 191 -16.62 -9.31 15.98
C VAL A 191 -16.02 -9.93 14.72
N TRP A 192 -16.38 -9.38 13.56
CA TRP A 192 -15.89 -9.90 12.28
C TRP A 192 -15.79 -8.81 11.22
N ARG A 193 -15.02 -9.10 10.17
CA ARG A 193 -14.86 -8.25 8.98
C ARG A 193 -14.93 -9.11 7.72
N ARG A 194 -15.53 -8.58 6.65
CA ARG A 194 -15.45 -9.13 5.30
C ARG A 194 -14.60 -8.20 4.46
N ILE A 195 -13.46 -8.68 3.97
CA ILE A 195 -12.47 -7.86 3.30
C ILE A 195 -12.11 -8.50 1.96
N THR A 196 -12.19 -7.72 0.87
CA THR A 196 -11.61 -8.11 -0.41
C THR A 196 -10.15 -7.68 -0.43
N VAL A 197 -9.24 -8.61 -0.74
CA VAL A 197 -7.80 -8.37 -0.85
C VAL A 197 -7.29 -8.85 -2.21
N PRO A 198 -6.25 -8.22 -2.82
CA PRO A 198 -5.58 -8.79 -3.98
C PRO A 198 -5.10 -10.22 -3.68
N ALA A 199 -5.33 -11.18 -4.58
CA ALA A 199 -4.99 -12.60 -4.34
C ALA A 199 -3.49 -12.82 -4.06
N GLY A 200 -2.64 -12.00 -4.67
CA GLY A 200 -1.20 -12.03 -4.47
C GLY A 200 -0.68 -11.36 -3.19
N ILE A 201 -1.59 -10.97 -2.27
CA ILE A 201 -1.19 -10.33 -1.00
C ILE A 201 -0.25 -11.24 -0.21
N THR A 202 0.85 -10.69 0.31
CA THR A 202 1.75 -11.41 1.22
C THR A 202 1.22 -11.41 2.64
N PHE A 203 1.62 -12.37 3.46
CA PHE A 203 1.19 -12.44 4.86
C PHE A 203 1.59 -11.21 5.69
N PRO A 204 2.79 -10.61 5.55
CA PRO A 204 3.09 -9.33 6.21
C PRO A 204 2.12 -8.20 5.82
N LYS A 205 1.68 -8.18 4.55
CA LYS A 205 0.70 -7.19 4.10
C LYS A 205 -0.70 -7.50 4.59
N LEU A 206 -1.07 -8.79 4.65
CA LEU A 206 -2.33 -9.24 5.25
C LEU A 206 -2.39 -8.86 6.74
N HIS A 207 -1.30 -9.05 7.49
CA HIS A 207 -1.19 -8.57 8.86
C HIS A 207 -1.52 -7.07 8.98
N GLN A 208 -0.94 -6.21 8.12
CA GLN A 208 -1.25 -4.77 8.13
C GLN A 208 -2.74 -4.49 7.85
N VAL A 209 -3.34 -5.25 6.93
CA VAL A 209 -4.78 -5.16 6.63
C VAL A 209 -5.61 -5.53 7.86
N LEU A 210 -5.26 -6.62 8.56
CA LEU A 210 -5.93 -7.06 9.78
C LEU A 210 -5.80 -6.03 10.91
N GLN A 211 -4.59 -5.54 11.16
CA GLN A 211 -4.35 -4.49 12.15
C GLN A 211 -5.24 -3.26 11.89
N THR A 212 -5.29 -2.81 10.64
CA THR A 212 -6.12 -1.68 10.23
C THR A 212 -7.61 -1.96 10.40
N ALA A 213 -8.07 -3.16 10.04
CA ALA A 213 -9.48 -3.53 10.07
C ALA A 213 -10.04 -3.73 11.49
N PHE A 214 -9.16 -4.08 12.44
CA PHE A 214 -9.49 -4.25 13.86
C PHE A 214 -9.00 -3.09 14.73
N SER A 215 -8.48 -2.00 14.11
CA SER A 215 -8.02 -0.77 14.77
C SER A 215 -6.88 -0.98 15.78
N TRP A 216 -6.04 -1.98 15.53
CA TRP A 216 -4.85 -2.26 16.33
C TRP A 216 -3.62 -1.51 15.84
N GLN A 217 -2.62 -1.37 16.71
CA GLN A 217 -1.47 -0.47 16.54
C GLN A 217 -0.17 -1.21 16.20
N ASN A 218 -0.25 -2.54 15.94
CA ASN A 218 0.92 -3.38 15.66
C ASN A 218 1.99 -3.33 16.78
N SER A 219 1.54 -3.38 18.03
CA SER A 219 2.42 -3.28 19.22
C SER A 219 3.01 -4.63 19.64
N HIS A 220 2.46 -5.75 19.13
CA HIS A 220 2.79 -7.11 19.57
C HIS A 220 3.19 -8.01 18.39
N LEU A 221 3.72 -9.18 18.73
CA LEU A 221 4.06 -10.24 17.80
C LEU A 221 2.80 -10.96 17.30
N HIS A 222 2.94 -11.58 16.13
CA HIS A 222 1.89 -12.38 15.50
C HIS A 222 2.45 -13.59 14.78
N ASP A 223 1.58 -14.50 14.43
CA ASP A 223 1.83 -15.59 13.49
C ASP A 223 0.56 -16.00 12.74
N PHE A 224 0.72 -16.84 11.71
CA PHE A 224 -0.37 -17.45 10.98
C PHE A 224 -0.22 -18.96 11.01
N GLU A 225 -1.20 -19.63 11.58
CA GLU A 225 -1.31 -21.09 11.59
C GLU A 225 -2.11 -21.56 10.36
N ILE A 226 -1.55 -22.50 9.61
CA ILE A 226 -2.15 -23.08 8.40
C ILE A 226 -2.66 -24.46 8.71
N PHE A 227 -3.95 -24.71 8.48
CA PHE A 227 -4.60 -26.00 8.71
C PHE A 227 -5.04 -26.59 7.38
N GLU A 228 -4.58 -27.80 7.09
CA GLU A 228 -5.02 -28.56 5.91
C GLU A 228 -6.38 -29.22 6.16
N LYS A 229 -7.08 -29.54 5.06
CA LYS A 229 -8.31 -30.34 5.12
C LYS A 229 -7.99 -31.76 5.60
N ASN A 230 -8.95 -32.39 6.28
CA ASN A 230 -8.89 -33.78 6.60
C ASN A 230 -8.84 -34.64 5.32
N GLU A 231 -8.27 -35.86 5.40
CA GLU A 231 -8.13 -36.77 4.24
C GLU A 231 -9.49 -37.12 3.60
N ASP A 232 -10.56 -37.14 4.37
CA ASP A 232 -11.93 -37.37 3.90
C ASP A 232 -12.61 -36.13 3.28
N GLY A 233 -11.92 -34.99 3.30
CA GLY A 233 -12.42 -33.71 2.80
C GLY A 233 -13.44 -33.04 3.72
N THR A 234 -13.68 -33.59 4.90
CA THR A 234 -14.63 -33.04 5.90
C THR A 234 -13.88 -32.27 6.99
N GLY A 235 -14.03 -30.94 7.01
CA GLY A 235 -13.40 -30.11 8.03
C GLY A 235 -11.87 -29.99 7.91
N TRP A 236 -11.27 -29.54 8.99
CA TRP A 236 -9.85 -29.21 9.06
C TRP A 236 -9.13 -30.11 10.07
N GLN A 237 -7.84 -30.32 9.89
CA GLN A 237 -7.01 -31.04 10.85
C GLN A 237 -7.01 -30.34 12.21
N ASP A 238 -6.88 -31.12 13.30
CA ASP A 238 -6.87 -30.58 14.66
C ASP A 238 -5.60 -29.79 14.99
N ARG A 239 -4.54 -29.96 14.20
CA ARG A 239 -3.26 -29.27 14.37
C ARG A 239 -2.86 -28.59 13.07
N PRO A 240 -2.22 -27.41 13.18
CA PRO A 240 -1.70 -26.77 11.99
C PRO A 240 -0.56 -27.59 11.37
N SER A 241 -0.52 -27.60 10.04
CA SER A 241 0.54 -28.23 9.24
C SER A 241 1.77 -27.33 9.09
N LEU A 242 1.57 -26.02 9.21
CA LEU A 242 2.61 -25.00 9.07
C LEU A 242 2.28 -23.79 9.95
N ASN A 243 3.31 -23.16 10.53
CA ASN A 243 3.21 -21.87 11.19
C ASN A 243 4.09 -20.85 10.46
N LEU A 244 3.48 -19.76 9.97
CA LEU A 244 4.17 -18.63 9.37
C LEU A 244 4.45 -17.59 10.45
N VAL A 245 5.72 -17.31 10.70
CA VAL A 245 6.18 -16.49 11.82
C VAL A 245 6.72 -15.14 11.34
N CYS A 246 6.48 -14.08 12.11
CA CYS A 246 6.85 -12.72 11.76
C CYS A 246 8.33 -12.38 12.02
N ASN A 247 9.05 -13.17 12.83
CA ASN A 247 10.45 -12.93 13.14
C ASN A 247 11.28 -14.22 13.29
N GLU A 248 12.61 -14.10 13.16
CA GLU A 248 13.55 -15.21 13.24
C GLU A 248 13.71 -15.77 14.67
N GLU A 249 13.39 -15.01 15.70
CA GLU A 249 13.52 -15.45 17.09
C GLU A 249 12.55 -16.61 17.41
N SER A 250 11.44 -16.69 16.68
CA SER A 250 10.47 -17.78 16.80
C SER A 250 11.10 -19.15 16.55
N PHE A 251 12.13 -19.25 15.69
CA PHE A 251 12.83 -20.53 15.44
C PHE A 251 13.70 -21.02 16.61
N ALA A 252 13.95 -20.17 17.59
CA ALA A 252 14.67 -20.59 18.80
C ALA A 252 13.82 -21.48 19.71
N TYR A 253 12.49 -21.46 19.54
CA TYR A 253 11.57 -22.30 20.30
C TYR A 253 11.36 -23.64 19.62
N GLN A 254 11.45 -24.74 20.39
CA GLN A 254 11.14 -26.06 19.85
C GLN A 254 9.64 -26.18 19.59
N SER A 255 9.26 -26.34 18.34
CA SER A 255 7.88 -26.61 17.91
C SER A 255 7.79 -27.97 17.21
N ALA A 256 6.69 -28.69 17.46
CA ALA A 256 6.35 -29.88 16.68
C ALA A 256 5.74 -29.51 15.31
N ILE A 257 5.37 -28.26 15.11
CA ILE A 257 4.79 -27.74 13.87
C ILE A 257 5.92 -27.10 13.06
N PRO A 258 6.06 -27.42 11.77
CA PRO A 258 6.99 -26.74 10.87
C PRO A 258 6.78 -25.24 10.91
N MET A 259 7.86 -24.45 10.96
CA MET A 259 7.82 -22.99 10.92
C MET A 259 8.51 -22.46 9.67
N LYS A 260 8.00 -21.36 9.13
CA LYS A 260 8.57 -20.63 8.00
C LYS A 260 8.37 -19.13 8.21
N MET A 261 9.31 -18.31 7.71
CA MET A 261 9.11 -16.85 7.69
C MET A 261 7.95 -16.49 6.77
N GLU A 262 7.09 -15.61 7.21
CA GLU A 262 5.93 -15.13 6.45
C GLU A 262 6.30 -14.21 5.27
N THR A 263 7.51 -13.67 5.24
CA THR A 263 7.95 -12.52 4.42
C THR A 263 7.62 -12.64 2.93
N ASN A 264 7.75 -13.84 2.33
CA ASN A 264 7.53 -14.07 0.91
C ASN A 264 6.32 -14.95 0.61
N GLU A 265 5.61 -15.39 1.65
CA GLU A 265 4.45 -16.25 1.49
C GLU A 265 3.24 -15.42 1.05
N LYS A 266 2.44 -15.97 0.13
CA LYS A 266 1.26 -15.31 -0.43
C LYS A 266 0.00 -16.06 -0.07
N LEU A 267 -1.06 -15.31 0.24
CA LEU A 267 -2.34 -15.91 0.64
C LEU A 267 -2.91 -16.86 -0.42
N LYS A 268 -2.74 -16.55 -1.70
CA LYS A 268 -3.23 -17.40 -2.82
C LYS A 268 -2.66 -18.81 -2.81
N ASP A 269 -1.50 -19.04 -2.22
CA ASP A 269 -0.87 -20.35 -2.14
C ASP A 269 -1.52 -21.24 -1.05
N PHE A 270 -2.44 -20.65 -0.24
CA PHE A 270 -3.13 -21.28 0.90
C PHE A 270 -4.66 -21.18 0.82
N ILE A 271 -5.24 -20.90 -0.35
CA ILE A 271 -6.71 -20.72 -0.51
C ILE A 271 -7.54 -21.94 -0.14
N GLU A 272 -6.95 -23.14 -0.23
CA GLU A 272 -7.59 -24.41 0.14
C GLU A 272 -7.38 -24.77 1.62
N ALA A 273 -6.66 -23.95 2.38
CA ALA A 273 -6.37 -24.14 3.79
C ALA A 273 -7.23 -23.22 4.66
N LYS A 274 -7.45 -23.60 5.91
CA LYS A 274 -7.94 -22.68 6.94
C LYS A 274 -6.73 -21.94 7.49
N VAL A 275 -6.81 -20.62 7.53
CA VAL A 275 -5.78 -19.76 8.10
C VAL A 275 -6.28 -19.20 9.42
N VAL A 276 -5.48 -19.32 10.46
CA VAL A 276 -5.73 -18.71 11.77
C VAL A 276 -4.63 -17.69 12.03
N TYR A 277 -5.00 -16.45 12.26
CA TYR A 277 -4.10 -15.38 12.62
C TYR A 277 -4.13 -15.17 14.13
N ASN A 278 -2.99 -15.33 14.78
CA ASN A 278 -2.80 -15.07 16.20
C ASN A 278 -2.05 -13.75 16.35
N TYR A 279 -2.57 -12.88 17.20
CA TYR A 279 -1.96 -11.59 17.52
C TYR A 279 -1.94 -11.40 19.02
N ASP A 280 -0.84 -10.81 19.52
CA ASP A 280 -0.58 -10.62 20.94
C ASP A 280 -0.70 -11.93 21.73
N PHE A 281 0.41 -12.66 21.84
CA PHE A 281 0.45 -13.95 22.55
C PHE A 281 0.16 -13.81 24.07
N GLY A 282 0.19 -12.58 24.61
CA GLY A 282 -0.20 -12.27 25.99
C GLY A 282 -1.71 -12.26 26.18
N ASP A 283 -2.41 -11.49 25.35
CA ASP A 283 -3.87 -11.39 25.34
C ASP A 283 -4.53 -12.55 24.58
N GLY A 284 -3.82 -13.16 23.63
CA GLY A 284 -4.22 -14.37 22.93
C GLY A 284 -5.31 -14.17 21.87
N TRP A 285 -5.28 -13.06 21.15
CA TRP A 285 -6.26 -12.77 20.10
C TRP A 285 -6.12 -13.71 18.91
N LYS A 286 -7.17 -14.43 18.62
CA LYS A 286 -7.24 -15.43 17.56
C LYS A 286 -8.30 -15.07 16.52
N HIS A 287 -7.91 -15.05 15.23
CA HIS A 287 -8.84 -14.78 14.12
C HIS A 287 -8.86 -15.97 13.18
N THR A 288 -10.04 -16.46 12.88
CA THR A 288 -10.24 -17.39 11.79
C THR A 288 -10.44 -16.61 10.49
N ILE A 289 -9.67 -16.95 9.46
CA ILE A 289 -9.74 -16.36 8.12
C ILE A 289 -10.24 -17.43 7.15
N GLU A 290 -11.38 -17.15 6.53
CA GLU A 290 -12.01 -18.01 5.54
C GLU A 290 -12.07 -17.29 4.19
N VAL A 291 -11.66 -17.95 3.11
CA VAL A 291 -11.87 -17.47 1.74
C VAL A 291 -13.31 -17.81 1.35
N GLU A 292 -14.15 -16.78 1.21
CA GLU A 292 -15.56 -16.96 0.80
C GLU A 292 -15.71 -17.01 -0.74
N GLU A 293 -14.89 -16.22 -1.46
CA GLU A 293 -15.00 -16.06 -2.90
C GLU A 293 -13.64 -15.70 -3.52
N ALA A 294 -13.38 -16.17 -4.73
CA ALA A 294 -12.30 -15.70 -5.59
C ALA A 294 -12.90 -14.86 -6.73
N ILE A 295 -12.35 -13.68 -6.97
CA ILE A 295 -12.78 -12.72 -7.99
C ILE A 295 -11.68 -12.65 -9.04
N ASP A 296 -11.99 -12.98 -10.29
CA ASP A 296 -11.02 -12.98 -11.39
C ASP A 296 -10.76 -11.57 -11.97
N ASP A 297 -11.70 -10.65 -11.83
CA ASP A 297 -11.61 -9.26 -12.36
C ASP A 297 -11.93 -8.24 -11.27
N TYR A 298 -10.97 -8.07 -10.36
CA TYR A 298 -11.04 -7.04 -9.33
C TYR A 298 -10.45 -5.73 -9.86
N THR A 299 -11.28 -4.69 -9.90
CA THR A 299 -10.94 -3.39 -10.50
C THR A 299 -10.26 -2.42 -9.51
N SER A 300 -9.54 -2.95 -8.51
CA SER A 300 -8.78 -2.18 -7.53
C SER A 300 -7.48 -2.88 -7.19
N ASN A 301 -6.48 -2.13 -6.78
CA ASN A 301 -5.20 -2.64 -6.28
C ASN A 301 -5.07 -2.54 -4.75
N VAL A 302 -6.13 -2.08 -4.06
CA VAL A 302 -6.15 -1.93 -2.60
C VAL A 302 -7.16 -2.87 -1.95
N SER A 303 -6.89 -3.25 -0.71
CA SER A 303 -7.83 -4.02 0.09
C SER A 303 -9.04 -3.15 0.47
N THR A 304 -10.23 -3.75 0.50
CA THR A 304 -11.49 -3.06 0.78
C THR A 304 -12.32 -3.84 1.78
N CYS A 305 -12.71 -3.23 2.88
CA CYS A 305 -13.69 -3.78 3.81
C CYS A 305 -15.10 -3.61 3.21
N ASN A 306 -15.78 -4.74 2.97
CA ASN A 306 -17.10 -4.78 2.34
C ASN A 306 -18.23 -4.80 3.36
N ASP A 307 -17.96 -5.40 4.55
CA ASP A 307 -18.94 -5.60 5.60
C ASP A 307 -18.24 -5.91 6.93
N GLY A 308 -18.94 -5.83 8.06
CA GLY A 308 -18.41 -6.18 9.36
C GLY A 308 -19.35 -5.83 10.50
N GLU A 309 -19.07 -6.39 11.68
CA GLU A 309 -19.84 -6.18 12.89
C GLU A 309 -18.94 -6.20 14.11
N GLY A 310 -19.34 -5.48 15.14
CA GLY A 310 -18.70 -5.46 16.45
C GLY A 310 -17.41 -4.63 16.52
N ASN A 311 -17.17 -4.07 17.71
CA ASN A 311 -15.96 -3.33 18.02
C ASN A 311 -14.87 -4.30 18.44
N ALA A 312 -13.64 -4.10 17.96
CA ALA A 312 -12.51 -4.90 18.41
C ALA A 312 -12.08 -4.48 19.82
N PRO A 313 -11.52 -5.39 20.62
CA PRO A 313 -10.90 -5.03 21.90
C PRO A 313 -9.79 -4.00 21.74
N PRO A 314 -9.59 -3.09 22.70
CA PRO A 314 -8.40 -2.23 22.68
C PRO A 314 -7.13 -3.05 22.91
N GLU A 315 -5.98 -2.55 22.49
CA GLU A 315 -4.67 -3.14 22.80
C GLU A 315 -4.48 -3.26 24.30
N ASP A 316 -3.75 -4.30 24.75
CA ASP A 316 -3.36 -4.52 26.17
C ASP A 316 -4.53 -4.61 27.17
N VAL A 317 -5.72 -4.99 26.72
CA VAL A 317 -6.91 -5.02 27.60
C VAL A 317 -6.93 -6.24 28.54
N GLY A 318 -6.07 -7.23 28.32
CA GLY A 318 -5.96 -8.45 29.14
C GLY A 318 -6.84 -9.59 28.66
N GLY A 319 -6.93 -9.77 27.33
CA GLY A 319 -7.69 -10.83 26.67
C GLY A 319 -9.21 -10.63 26.80
N GLU A 320 -9.99 -11.68 26.49
CA GLU A 320 -11.46 -11.60 26.46
C GLU A 320 -12.05 -11.19 27.81
N MET A 321 -11.51 -11.70 28.91
CA MET A 321 -11.97 -11.35 30.27
C MET A 321 -11.73 -9.86 30.57
N GLY A 322 -10.56 -9.32 30.20
CA GLY A 322 -10.27 -7.89 30.33
C GLY A 322 -11.20 -7.03 29.47
N TYR A 323 -11.53 -7.51 28.27
CA TYR A 323 -12.49 -6.84 27.38
C TYR A 323 -13.90 -6.80 27.97
N GLU A 324 -14.36 -7.87 28.61
CA GLU A 324 -15.65 -7.89 29.33
C GLU A 324 -15.68 -6.83 30.45
N ILE A 325 -14.62 -6.77 31.26
CA ILE A 325 -14.50 -5.78 32.33
C ILE A 325 -14.49 -4.37 31.73
N PHE A 326 -13.68 -4.12 30.70
CA PHE A 326 -13.62 -2.85 29.99
C PHE A 326 -15.01 -2.40 29.52
N LEU A 327 -15.74 -3.28 28.82
CA LEU A 327 -17.10 -2.98 28.33
C LEU A 327 -18.09 -2.72 29.49
N SER A 328 -17.98 -3.44 30.61
CA SER A 328 -18.84 -3.23 31.77
C SER A 328 -18.68 -1.81 32.37
N ILE A 329 -17.47 -1.27 32.31
CA ILE A 329 -17.15 0.08 32.80
C ILE A 329 -17.59 1.16 31.81
N ILE A 330 -17.22 1.04 30.52
CA ILE A 330 -17.50 2.09 29.54
C ILE A 330 -18.98 2.16 29.14
N ASN A 331 -19.75 1.13 29.39
CA ASN A 331 -21.21 1.13 29.20
C ASN A 331 -21.97 1.66 30.41
N ASN A 332 -21.29 2.01 31.50
CA ASN A 332 -21.88 2.58 32.69
C ASN A 332 -21.31 3.95 33.04
N PRO A 333 -21.87 5.07 32.54
CA PRO A 333 -21.38 6.42 32.81
C PRO A 333 -21.32 6.82 34.27
N SER A 334 -21.97 6.05 35.17
CA SER A 334 -21.95 6.27 36.63
C SER A 334 -20.83 5.47 37.33
N HIS A 335 -20.08 4.66 36.61
CA HIS A 335 -18.94 3.92 37.17
C HIS A 335 -17.82 4.89 37.56
N GLU A 336 -17.18 4.66 38.70
CA GLU A 336 -16.12 5.57 39.21
C GLU A 336 -14.93 5.70 38.25
N ASP A 337 -14.60 4.62 37.52
CA ASP A 337 -13.50 4.57 36.56
C ASP A 337 -13.92 4.89 35.12
N TYR A 338 -15.18 5.27 34.86
CA TYR A 338 -15.72 5.46 33.50
C TYR A 338 -14.84 6.32 32.61
N TYR A 339 -14.51 7.52 33.05
CA TYR A 339 -13.74 8.47 32.25
C TYR A 339 -12.30 8.00 32.02
N GLN A 340 -11.67 7.46 33.07
CA GLN A 340 -10.29 6.97 32.97
C GLN A 340 -10.19 5.77 32.02
N THR A 341 -11.12 4.81 32.13
CA THR A 341 -11.14 3.62 31.27
C THR A 341 -11.46 3.98 29.84
N LYS A 342 -12.37 4.92 29.62
CA LYS A 342 -12.72 5.41 28.28
C LYS A 342 -11.53 6.10 27.60
N ASP A 343 -10.89 7.05 28.27
CA ASP A 343 -9.73 7.76 27.76
C ASP A 343 -8.56 6.79 27.48
N TRP A 344 -8.35 5.80 28.36
CA TRP A 344 -7.37 4.75 28.14
C TRP A 344 -7.71 3.90 26.90
N GLY A 345 -8.96 3.48 26.76
CA GLY A 345 -9.42 2.69 25.61
C GLY A 345 -9.20 3.43 24.29
N GLU A 346 -9.54 4.73 24.24
CA GLU A 346 -9.28 5.56 23.05
C GLU A 346 -7.78 5.64 22.71
N MET A 347 -6.89 5.75 23.70
CA MET A 347 -5.44 5.71 23.48
C MET A 347 -4.95 4.35 22.99
N GLN A 348 -5.62 3.27 23.38
CA GLN A 348 -5.34 1.88 22.96
C GLN A 348 -6.08 1.48 21.69
N GLY A 349 -6.61 2.45 20.92
CA GLY A 349 -7.22 2.20 19.62
C GLY A 349 -8.68 1.75 19.67
N TYR A 350 -9.34 1.74 20.85
CA TYR A 350 -10.76 1.38 20.91
C TYR A 350 -11.62 2.44 20.24
N GLU A 351 -12.33 2.03 19.21
CA GLU A 351 -13.27 2.86 18.45
C GLU A 351 -14.48 2.05 18.01
N GLU A 352 -15.59 2.74 17.75
CA GLU A 352 -16.73 2.10 17.12
C GLU A 352 -16.39 1.70 15.68
N PHE A 353 -16.82 0.51 15.26
CA PHE A 353 -16.58 0.05 13.90
C PHE A 353 -17.30 0.96 12.90
N ASP A 354 -16.55 1.69 12.10
CA ASP A 354 -17.03 2.44 10.94
C ASP A 354 -16.30 1.95 9.67
N ILE A 355 -17.04 1.26 8.81
CA ILE A 355 -16.52 0.72 7.54
C ILE A 355 -15.89 1.80 6.64
N ARG A 356 -16.36 3.04 6.71
CA ARG A 356 -15.82 4.16 5.92
C ARG A 356 -14.44 4.56 6.41
N GLU A 357 -14.25 4.55 7.74
CA GLU A 357 -12.97 4.86 8.37
C GLU A 357 -11.96 3.74 8.12
N VAL A 358 -12.37 2.48 8.28
CA VAL A 358 -11.54 1.32 7.93
C VAL A 358 -11.09 1.42 6.48
N ASN A 359 -12.00 1.67 5.54
CA ASN A 359 -11.65 1.79 4.12
C ASN A 359 -10.76 3.01 3.82
N TRP A 360 -10.91 4.09 4.56
CA TRP A 360 -10.02 5.23 4.43
C TRP A 360 -8.60 4.92 4.92
N LYS A 361 -8.46 4.16 6.02
CA LYS A 361 -7.17 3.67 6.52
C LYS A 361 -6.55 2.64 5.57
N LEU A 362 -7.33 1.68 5.06
CA LEU A 362 -6.86 0.64 4.12
C LEU A 362 -6.28 1.20 2.82
N ARG A 363 -6.83 2.31 2.30
CA ARG A 363 -6.28 2.97 1.09
C ARG A 363 -4.89 3.55 1.28
N LYS A 364 -4.40 3.67 2.51
CA LYS A 364 -3.09 4.24 2.81
C LYS A 364 -2.01 3.17 3.02
N LEU A 365 -2.41 1.91 3.08
CA LEU A 365 -1.52 0.77 3.09
C LEU A 365 -0.95 0.52 1.68
#